data_3d2f6e589bfc1b009fc61107a4ec9555
#
_entry.id   3d2f6e589bfc1b009fc61107a4ec9555
#
_cell.length_a   1.000
_cell.length_b   1.000
_cell.length_c   1.000
_cell.angle_alpha   90.00
_cell.angle_beta   90.00
_cell.angle_gamma   90.00
#
_symmetry.space_group_name_H-M   'P 1'
#
loop_
_entity.id
_entity.type
_entity.pdbx_description
1 polymer ?
#
loop_
_entity_poly.entity_id
_entity_poly.type
_entity_poly.pdbx_seq_one_letter_code
_entity_poly.pdbx_strand_id
1 'polypeptide(L)'
;MRKTLTTVMMLGAAGAAHAEMVTQPVAYEIDGEAYEGVLVYDGSVEDKRPGLLMVPNWMGMTENSLKKAYRAGGSDYVVFVADMYGKAVRPTNADEAKEAATFVRSDRPLMRKRINAALDVFKQSDLAVLDSSKMGAIGFCFGGGVVLELARSGTEID
;
A
#
# COMPACT_ATOMS: atom_id res chain seq x y z
N MET A 1 37.35 -43.75 -36.67
CA MET A 1 36.08 -43.64 -35.87
C MET A 1 35.92 -42.18 -35.43
N ARG A 2 35.05 -41.42 -36.13
CA ARG A 2 34.76 -40.03 -35.81
C ARG A 2 33.55 -40.01 -34.85
N LYS A 3 33.74 -39.47 -33.63
CA LYS A 3 32.67 -39.26 -32.68
C LYS A 3 32.01 -37.89 -32.97
N THR A 4 30.78 -37.93 -33.42
CA THR A 4 29.93 -36.73 -33.62
C THR A 4 29.38 -36.32 -32.25
N LEU A 5 29.77 -35.15 -31.74
CA LEU A 5 29.14 -34.54 -30.58
C LEU A 5 27.86 -33.83 -31.06
N THR A 6 26.70 -34.31 -30.61
CA THR A 6 25.44 -33.64 -30.79
C THR A 6 25.25 -32.64 -29.65
N THR A 7 25.38 -31.34 -29.97
CA THR A 7 25.08 -30.25 -29.04
C THR A 7 23.55 -30.12 -28.96
N VAL A 8 23.00 -30.47 -27.81
CA VAL A 8 21.56 -30.19 -27.50
C VAL A 8 21.48 -28.73 -27.06
N MET A 9 20.94 -27.89 -27.92
CA MET A 9 20.55 -26.53 -27.58
C MET A 9 19.27 -26.61 -26.75
N MET A 10 19.35 -26.41 -25.42
CA MET A 10 18.18 -26.15 -24.60
C MET A 10 17.70 -24.72 -24.89
N LEU A 11 16.60 -24.59 -25.64
CA LEU A 11 15.82 -23.36 -25.67
C LEU A 11 15.16 -23.21 -24.27
N GLY A 12 15.71 -22.35 -23.45
CA GLY A 12 15.03 -21.87 -22.27
C GLY A 12 13.79 -21.08 -22.69
N ALA A 13 12.60 -21.64 -22.48
CA ALA A 13 11.38 -20.88 -22.58
C ALA A 13 11.41 -19.84 -21.45
N ALA A 14 11.66 -18.57 -21.80
CA ALA A 14 11.38 -17.45 -20.91
C ALA A 14 9.86 -17.41 -20.75
N GLY A 15 9.37 -18.01 -19.65
CA GLY A 15 7.98 -17.86 -19.24
C GLY A 15 7.73 -16.38 -19.00
N ALA A 16 6.77 -15.79 -19.69
CA ALA A 16 6.29 -14.45 -19.36
C ALA A 16 5.84 -14.47 -17.90
N ALA A 17 6.53 -13.71 -17.05
CA ALA A 17 6.10 -13.51 -15.68
C ALA A 17 4.72 -12.84 -15.72
N HIS A 18 3.70 -13.56 -15.27
CA HIS A 18 2.37 -12.99 -15.15
C HIS A 18 2.32 -12.14 -13.89
N ALA A 19 1.86 -10.90 -14.02
CA ALA A 19 1.60 -10.01 -12.90
C ALA A 19 0.76 -10.70 -11.83
N GLU A 20 1.27 -10.78 -10.60
CA GLU A 20 0.64 -11.46 -9.48
C GLU A 20 0.34 -10.48 -8.35
N MET A 21 -0.94 -10.20 -8.10
CA MET A 21 -1.33 -9.34 -7.00
C MET A 21 -1.10 -10.03 -5.66
N VAL A 22 -0.15 -9.53 -4.89
CA VAL A 22 0.07 -9.93 -3.50
C VAL A 22 -0.55 -8.90 -2.56
N THR A 23 -1.23 -9.38 -1.52
CA THR A 23 -1.76 -8.56 -0.43
C THR A 23 -1.27 -9.11 0.90
N GLN A 24 -0.67 -8.25 1.73
CA GLN A 24 -0.13 -8.63 3.03
C GLN A 24 -0.65 -7.66 4.10
N PRO A 25 -1.55 -8.10 5.00
CA PRO A 25 -1.98 -7.30 6.14
C PRO A 25 -0.82 -6.99 7.07
N VAL A 26 -0.79 -5.75 7.57
CA VAL A 26 0.20 -5.27 8.53
C VAL A 26 -0.54 -4.65 9.70
N ALA A 27 -0.46 -5.31 10.85
CA ALA A 27 -1.03 -4.81 12.09
C ALA A 27 -0.10 -3.80 12.76
N TYR A 28 -0.66 -2.73 13.30
CA TYR A 28 0.04 -1.74 14.11
C TYR A 28 -0.92 -1.13 15.13
N GLU A 29 -0.37 -0.32 16.02
CA GLU A 29 -1.12 0.27 17.13
C GLU A 29 -0.87 1.78 17.20
N ILE A 30 -1.90 2.54 17.53
CA ILE A 30 -1.83 3.97 17.80
C ILE A 30 -2.60 4.24 19.09
N ASP A 31 -1.93 4.70 20.15
CA ASP A 31 -2.53 5.00 21.46
C ASP A 31 -3.32 3.83 22.08
N GLY A 32 -2.87 2.59 21.90
CA GLY A 32 -3.55 1.39 22.39
C GLY A 32 -4.70 0.90 21.50
N GLU A 33 -4.99 1.57 20.39
CA GLU A 33 -5.99 1.13 19.41
C GLU A 33 -5.32 0.38 18.26
N ALA A 34 -5.91 -0.75 17.86
CA ALA A 34 -5.42 -1.59 16.78
C ALA A 34 -5.81 -1.03 15.41
N TYR A 35 -4.85 -1.01 14.49
CA TYR A 35 -5.00 -0.67 13.08
C TYR A 35 -4.49 -1.83 12.22
N GLU A 36 -4.97 -1.89 10.99
CA GLU A 36 -4.49 -2.87 10.01
C GLU A 36 -4.44 -2.24 8.62
N GLY A 37 -3.22 -1.86 8.20
CA GLY A 37 -2.95 -1.51 6.81
C GLY A 37 -2.68 -2.75 5.96
N VAL A 38 -2.57 -2.56 4.64
CA VAL A 38 -2.29 -3.67 3.72
C VAL A 38 -1.22 -3.27 2.72
N LEU A 39 -0.14 -4.05 2.65
CA LEU A 39 0.81 -3.99 1.54
C LEU A 39 0.19 -4.65 0.31
N VAL A 40 0.29 -3.98 -0.84
CA VAL A 40 -0.23 -4.45 -2.13
C VAL A 40 0.85 -4.23 -3.19
N TYR A 41 1.26 -5.29 -3.88
CA TYR A 41 2.32 -5.22 -4.87
C TYR A 41 2.26 -6.37 -5.87
N ASP A 42 3.00 -6.26 -6.97
CA ASP A 42 3.19 -7.34 -7.92
C ASP A 42 4.29 -8.28 -7.40
N GLY A 43 3.91 -9.50 -7.03
CA GLY A 43 4.82 -10.54 -6.53
C GLY A 43 5.75 -11.14 -7.58
N SER A 44 5.50 -10.89 -8.87
CA SER A 44 6.37 -11.35 -9.96
C SER A 44 7.61 -10.48 -10.16
N VAL A 45 7.67 -9.31 -9.51
CA VAL A 45 8.79 -8.34 -9.61
C VAL A 45 9.67 -8.45 -8.37
N GLU A 46 10.91 -8.87 -8.56
CA GLU A 46 11.90 -9.07 -7.48
C GLU A 46 12.74 -7.81 -7.19
N ASP A 47 12.79 -6.86 -8.11
CA ASP A 47 13.54 -5.62 -7.95
C ASP A 47 12.94 -4.70 -6.87
N LYS A 48 13.81 -3.93 -6.21
CA LYS A 48 13.36 -2.90 -5.27
C LYS A 48 12.63 -1.77 -5.98
N ARG A 49 11.47 -1.40 -5.43
CA ARG A 49 10.57 -0.35 -5.95
C ARG A 49 10.27 0.68 -4.89
N PRO A 50 10.04 1.95 -5.28
CA PRO A 50 9.60 2.98 -4.35
C PRO A 50 8.28 2.60 -3.68
N GLY A 51 8.07 3.12 -2.49
CA GLY A 51 6.84 2.96 -1.74
C GLY A 51 5.81 4.03 -2.11
N LEU A 52 4.54 3.64 -2.19
CA LEU A 52 3.42 4.52 -2.42
C LEU A 52 2.38 4.36 -1.30
N LEU A 53 2.34 5.32 -0.36
CA LEU A 53 1.32 5.37 0.67
C LEU A 53 -0.02 5.75 0.04
N MET A 54 -1.01 4.89 0.13
CA MET A 54 -2.33 5.15 -0.43
C MET A 54 -3.38 5.29 0.67
N VAL A 55 -4.10 6.40 0.66
CA VAL A 55 -5.28 6.56 1.51
C VAL A 55 -6.55 6.37 0.68
N PRO A 56 -7.40 5.39 1.03
CA PRO A 56 -8.61 5.10 0.29
C PRO A 56 -9.66 6.20 0.43
N ASN A 57 -10.78 6.05 -0.28
CA ASN A 57 -11.94 6.93 -0.12
C ASN A 57 -12.62 6.68 1.26
N TRP A 58 -13.72 7.36 1.50
CA TRP A 58 -14.47 7.30 2.76
C TRP A 58 -15.00 5.92 3.17
N MET A 59 -15.08 4.95 2.24
CA MET A 59 -15.41 3.56 2.56
C MET A 59 -14.28 2.82 3.28
N GLY A 60 -13.05 3.38 3.28
CA GLY A 60 -11.89 2.80 3.98
C GLY A 60 -11.35 1.53 3.33
N MET A 61 -11.01 0.56 4.19
CA MET A 61 -10.38 -0.69 3.80
C MET A 61 -11.39 -1.67 3.18
N THR A 62 -11.47 -1.70 1.85
CA THR A 62 -12.37 -2.57 1.09
C THR A 62 -11.57 -3.34 0.03
N GLU A 63 -12.12 -4.46 -0.46
CA GLU A 63 -11.53 -5.19 -1.60
C GLU A 63 -11.31 -4.27 -2.82
N ASN A 64 -12.23 -3.33 -3.03
CA ASN A 64 -12.13 -2.38 -4.13
C ASN A 64 -10.97 -1.38 -3.94
N SER A 65 -10.66 -0.97 -2.69
CA SER A 65 -9.48 -0.15 -2.42
C SER A 65 -8.18 -0.92 -2.64
N LEU A 66 -8.12 -2.21 -2.30
CA LEU A 66 -6.95 -3.05 -2.59
C LEU A 66 -6.74 -3.25 -4.10
N LYS A 67 -7.79 -3.52 -4.87
CA LYS A 67 -7.71 -3.59 -6.34
C LYS A 67 -7.26 -2.25 -6.96
N LYS A 68 -7.69 -1.12 -6.39
CA LYS A 68 -7.27 0.21 -6.81
C LYS A 68 -5.79 0.45 -6.48
N ALA A 69 -5.33 0.02 -5.30
CA ALA A 69 -3.93 0.09 -4.91
C ALA A 69 -3.05 -0.70 -5.88
N TYR A 70 -3.42 -1.93 -6.22
CA TYR A 70 -2.70 -2.73 -7.18
C TYR A 70 -2.59 -2.07 -8.55
N ARG A 71 -3.71 -1.49 -9.05
CA ARG A 71 -3.69 -0.76 -10.34
C ARG A 71 -2.84 0.50 -10.29
N ALA A 72 -2.80 1.20 -9.14
CA ALA A 72 -2.00 2.41 -8.98
C ALA A 72 -0.50 2.09 -8.88
N GLY A 73 -0.15 0.98 -8.22
CA GLY A 73 1.22 0.53 -8.07
C GLY A 73 1.78 -0.15 -9.32
N GLY A 74 0.96 -0.98 -9.96
CA GLY A 74 1.41 -1.81 -11.08
C GLY A 74 2.65 -2.61 -10.71
N SER A 75 3.61 -2.65 -11.63
CA SER A 75 4.95 -3.22 -11.43
C SER A 75 5.96 -2.23 -10.83
N ASP A 76 5.60 -0.94 -10.71
CA ASP A 76 6.55 0.14 -10.44
C ASP A 76 6.65 0.52 -8.96
N TYR A 77 5.60 0.19 -8.17
CA TYR A 77 5.54 0.57 -6.75
C TYR A 77 5.14 -0.61 -5.86
N VAL A 78 5.59 -0.54 -4.61
CA VAL A 78 4.96 -1.22 -3.48
C VAL A 78 3.95 -0.24 -2.87
N VAL A 79 2.68 -0.62 -2.77
CA VAL A 79 1.64 0.24 -2.21
C VAL A 79 1.31 -0.19 -0.79
N PHE A 80 1.22 0.77 0.14
CA PHE A 80 0.66 0.54 1.46
C PHE A 80 -0.68 1.27 1.60
N VAL A 81 -1.76 0.52 1.74
CA VAL A 81 -3.10 1.07 1.97
C VAL A 81 -3.25 1.36 3.45
N ALA A 82 -3.33 2.64 3.80
CA ALA A 82 -3.42 3.09 5.17
C ALA A 82 -4.83 2.90 5.75
N ASP A 83 -4.91 2.32 6.94
CA ASP A 83 -6.13 2.30 7.74
C ASP A 83 -6.28 3.62 8.51
N MET A 84 -7.30 4.39 8.16
CA MET A 84 -7.57 5.67 8.80
C MET A 84 -8.62 5.60 9.89
N TYR A 85 -9.29 4.45 10.04
CA TYR A 85 -10.43 4.32 10.96
C TYR A 85 -10.14 3.44 12.19
N GLY A 86 -9.19 2.52 12.07
CA GLY A 86 -8.89 1.48 13.05
C GLY A 86 -9.50 0.13 12.66
N LYS A 87 -8.87 -0.94 13.12
CA LYS A 87 -9.23 -2.32 12.73
C LYS A 87 -10.69 -2.68 13.05
N ALA A 88 -11.24 -2.12 14.10
CA ALA A 88 -12.62 -2.36 14.52
C ALA A 88 -13.67 -1.64 13.65
N VAL A 89 -13.27 -0.64 12.85
CA VAL A 89 -14.18 0.20 12.07
C VAL A 89 -14.04 -0.12 10.58
N ARG A 90 -14.99 -0.87 10.06
CA ARG A 90 -15.05 -1.32 8.65
C ARG A 90 -16.43 -0.99 8.07
N PRO A 91 -16.63 0.24 7.56
CA PRO A 91 -17.93 0.65 7.02
C PRO A 91 -18.42 -0.30 5.92
N THR A 92 -19.68 -0.70 6.02
CA THR A 92 -20.36 -1.57 5.05
C THR A 92 -21.39 -0.83 4.20
N ASN A 93 -21.75 0.38 4.62
CA ASN A 93 -22.74 1.25 3.96
C ASN A 93 -22.33 2.72 4.04
N ALA A 94 -23.09 3.58 3.37
CA ALA A 94 -22.81 5.01 3.26
C ALA A 94 -22.91 5.76 4.59
N ASP A 95 -23.84 5.36 5.47
CA ASP A 95 -24.05 6.05 6.74
C ASP A 95 -22.87 5.78 7.70
N GLU A 96 -22.45 4.53 7.83
CA GLU A 96 -21.26 4.15 8.59
C GLU A 96 -19.99 4.82 8.05
N ALA A 97 -19.84 4.86 6.71
CA ALA A 97 -18.70 5.53 6.08
C ALA A 97 -18.68 7.04 6.34
N LYS A 98 -19.87 7.67 6.31
CA LYS A 98 -20.02 9.08 6.62
C LYS A 98 -19.63 9.39 8.06
N GLU A 99 -20.09 8.58 9.00
CA GLU A 99 -19.77 8.71 10.43
C GLU A 99 -18.26 8.60 10.65
N ALA A 100 -17.63 7.51 10.17
CA ALA A 100 -16.20 7.28 10.30
C ALA A 100 -15.35 8.40 9.67
N ALA A 101 -15.69 8.82 8.45
CA ALA A 101 -14.98 9.90 7.77
C ALA A 101 -15.16 11.25 8.46
N THR A 102 -16.36 11.53 9.00
CA THR A 102 -16.64 12.77 9.73
C THR A 102 -15.86 12.82 11.03
N PHE A 103 -15.81 11.71 11.77
CA PHE A 103 -15.02 11.59 12.99
C PHE A 103 -13.55 11.96 12.75
N VAL A 104 -12.92 11.36 11.74
CA VAL A 104 -11.51 11.64 11.43
C VAL A 104 -11.30 13.06 10.90
N ARG A 105 -12.22 13.59 10.06
CA ARG A 105 -12.10 14.95 9.51
C ARG A 105 -12.27 16.05 10.54
N SER A 106 -13.04 15.82 11.59
CA SER A 106 -13.30 16.81 12.63
C SER A 106 -12.08 17.05 13.52
N ASP A 107 -11.11 16.12 13.53
CA ASP A 107 -9.87 16.19 14.32
C ASP A 107 -8.63 16.09 13.41
N ARG A 108 -8.10 17.25 12.99
CA ARG A 108 -6.90 17.30 12.15
C ARG A 108 -5.63 16.76 12.83
N PRO A 109 -5.36 17.05 14.11
CA PRO A 109 -4.29 16.41 14.85
C PRO A 109 -4.37 14.88 14.84
N LEU A 110 -5.55 14.30 15.08
CA LEU A 110 -5.78 12.86 14.98
C LEU A 110 -5.54 12.33 13.57
N MET A 111 -6.04 13.03 12.54
CA MET A 111 -5.83 12.67 11.15
C MET A 111 -4.34 12.61 10.80
N ARG A 112 -3.57 13.64 11.18
CA ARG A 112 -2.12 13.69 10.98
C ARG A 112 -1.39 12.59 11.73
N LYS A 113 -1.78 12.33 12.98
CA LYS A 113 -1.21 11.26 13.79
C LYS A 113 -1.37 9.89 13.12
N ARG A 114 -2.60 9.59 12.65
CA ARG A 114 -2.91 8.32 12.00
C ARG A 114 -2.13 8.11 10.70
N ILE A 115 -2.08 9.12 9.84
CA ILE A 115 -1.39 8.98 8.56
C ILE A 115 0.13 8.93 8.71
N ASN A 116 0.71 9.69 9.67
CA ASN A 116 2.15 9.60 9.96
C ASN A 116 2.51 8.22 10.54
N ALA A 117 1.72 7.69 11.47
CA ALA A 117 1.94 6.35 11.99
C ALA A 117 1.89 5.27 10.89
N ALA A 118 0.93 5.37 9.95
CA ALA A 118 0.87 4.49 8.80
C ALA A 118 2.11 4.59 7.90
N LEU A 119 2.62 5.80 7.67
CA LEU A 119 3.84 6.04 6.90
C LEU A 119 5.06 5.45 7.61
N ASP A 120 5.19 5.63 8.92
CA ASP A 120 6.29 5.10 9.71
C ASP A 120 6.32 3.57 9.68
N VAL A 121 5.17 2.93 9.85
CA VAL A 121 5.01 1.47 9.71
C VAL A 121 5.42 1.00 8.32
N PHE A 122 5.02 1.72 7.29
CA PHE A 122 5.38 1.39 5.91
C PHE A 122 6.89 1.53 5.67
N LYS A 123 7.51 2.63 6.12
CA LYS A 123 8.96 2.86 6.01
C LYS A 123 9.79 1.81 6.74
N GLN A 124 9.27 1.26 7.84
CA GLN A 124 9.92 0.24 8.68
C GLN A 124 9.61 -1.20 8.21
N SER A 125 8.86 -1.37 7.13
CA SER A 125 8.56 -2.70 6.60
C SER A 125 9.81 -3.43 6.13
N ASP A 126 9.98 -4.70 6.57
CA ASP A 126 11.08 -5.57 6.17
C ASP A 126 10.88 -6.20 4.77
N LEU A 127 9.94 -5.67 3.97
CA LEU A 127 9.65 -6.20 2.64
C LEU A 127 10.84 -6.00 1.70
N ALA A 128 11.45 -7.10 1.26
CA ALA A 128 12.70 -7.09 0.48
C ALA A 128 12.65 -6.25 -0.81
N VAL A 129 11.46 -6.18 -1.44
CA VAL A 129 11.24 -5.45 -2.70
C VAL A 129 10.85 -3.98 -2.49
N LEU A 130 10.83 -3.49 -1.25
CA LEU A 130 10.57 -2.08 -0.94
C LEU A 130 11.86 -1.27 -0.87
N ASP A 131 11.93 -0.16 -1.59
CA ASP A 131 12.91 0.91 -1.39
C ASP A 131 12.29 1.99 -0.51
N SER A 132 12.45 1.85 0.81
CA SER A 132 11.89 2.77 1.79
C SER A 132 12.55 4.16 1.81
N SER A 133 13.60 4.37 1.02
CA SER A 133 14.22 5.69 0.85
C SER A 133 13.47 6.57 -0.17
N LYS A 134 12.53 6.00 -0.93
CA LYS A 134 11.74 6.68 -1.97
C LYS A 134 10.26 6.46 -1.69
N MET A 135 9.60 7.45 -1.15
CA MET A 135 8.22 7.33 -0.68
C MET A 135 7.34 8.44 -1.22
N GLY A 136 6.32 8.07 -1.97
CA GLY A 136 5.26 8.99 -2.39
C GLY A 136 3.94 8.73 -1.65
N ALA A 137 2.97 9.62 -1.80
CA ALA A 137 1.63 9.44 -1.24
C ALA A 137 0.53 9.84 -2.23
N ILE A 138 -0.54 9.05 -2.28
CA ILE A 138 -1.76 9.34 -3.03
C ILE A 138 -2.99 9.15 -2.17
N GLY A 139 -4.06 9.86 -2.52
CA GLY A 139 -5.33 9.73 -1.81
C GLY A 139 -6.53 9.92 -2.72
N PHE A 140 -7.60 9.20 -2.43
CA PHE A 140 -8.83 9.26 -3.21
C PHE A 140 -9.97 9.87 -2.40
N CYS A 141 -10.60 10.96 -2.86
CA CYS A 141 -11.72 11.62 -2.19
C CYS A 141 -11.35 12.02 -0.74
N PHE A 142 -11.92 11.39 0.29
CA PHE A 142 -11.53 11.54 1.69
C PHE A 142 -10.01 11.43 1.87
N GLY A 143 -9.40 10.39 1.27
CA GLY A 143 -7.96 10.16 1.34
C GLY A 143 -7.11 11.27 0.73
N GLY A 144 -7.60 11.98 -0.28
CA GLY A 144 -6.91 13.16 -0.83
C GLY A 144 -6.75 14.26 0.21
N GLY A 145 -7.79 14.51 1.03
CA GLY A 145 -7.71 15.42 2.16
C GLY A 145 -6.70 14.99 3.22
N VAL A 146 -6.63 13.69 3.48
CA VAL A 146 -5.65 13.11 4.43
C VAL A 146 -4.21 13.30 3.94
N VAL A 147 -3.93 13.02 2.66
CA VAL A 147 -2.60 13.22 2.07
C VAL A 147 -2.18 14.69 2.08
N LEU A 148 -3.10 15.62 1.86
CA LEU A 148 -2.83 17.05 2.02
C LEU A 148 -2.47 17.41 3.47
N GLU A 149 -3.10 16.78 4.46
CA GLU A 149 -2.74 16.98 5.87
C GLU A 149 -1.39 16.32 6.23
N LEU A 150 -1.03 15.21 5.59
CA LEU A 150 0.32 14.64 5.70
C LEU A 150 1.38 15.63 5.19
N ALA A 151 1.19 16.21 4.01
CA ALA A 151 2.09 17.22 3.46
C ALA A 151 2.18 18.48 4.36
N ARG A 152 1.06 18.92 4.93
CA ARG A 152 1.01 20.05 5.88
C ARG A 152 1.64 19.75 7.24
N SER A 153 1.83 18.49 7.59
CA SER A 153 2.52 18.11 8.84
C SER A 153 4.04 18.31 8.77
N GLY A 154 4.57 18.64 7.59
CA GLY A 154 6.02 18.79 7.38
C GLY A 154 6.76 17.46 7.27
N THR A 155 6.04 16.35 7.08
CA THR A 155 6.64 15.04 6.90
C THR A 155 7.33 14.96 5.55
N GLU A 156 8.60 14.53 5.55
CA GLU A 156 9.38 14.36 4.33
C GLU A 156 8.91 13.10 3.58
N ILE A 157 8.36 13.32 2.42
CA ILE A 157 8.07 12.34 1.36
C ILE A 157 8.52 12.95 0.03
N ASP A 158 8.92 12.11 -0.93
CA ASP A 158 9.37 12.55 -2.27
C ASP A 158 8.20 13.03 -3.14
#